data_50088918c2d35beeb797bc89674b832d
#
_entry.id   50088918c2d35beeb797bc89674b832d
#
_cell.length_a   1.000
_cell.length_b   1.000
_cell.length_c   1.000
_cell.angle_alpha   90.00
_cell.angle_beta   90.00
_cell.angle_gamma   90.00
#
_symmetry.space_group_name_H-M   'P 1'
#
loop_
_entity.id
_entity.type
_entity.pdbx_description
1 polymer ?
#
loop_
_entity_poly.entity_id
_entity_poly.type
_entity_poly.pdbx_seq_one_letter_code
_entity_poly.pdbx_strand_id
1 'polypeptide(L)'
;AEVRQAAVTWFDYAVLAVLGLSLLLGVWRGLASEVLALAAWIVAFLAGKMLAPEMAPLFGEWIREPALRYAAAFGVIAVLVLAVAAIARLLLSKLLRAVGLGPLDRFLGAAFGVARGGLIVMLLVLIGGMTTQPQEAWWREAKLAPPLETAALASKPWLPPEVAKRIRYR
;
A
#
# COMPACT_ATOMS: atom_id res chain seq x y z
N ALA A 1 15.76 -21.95 -32.37
CA ALA A 1 15.49 -21.29 -31.08
C ALA A 1 15.42 -19.79 -31.34
N GLU A 2 14.23 -19.29 -31.58
CA GLU A 2 13.98 -17.85 -31.69
C GLU A 2 14.25 -17.23 -30.32
N VAL A 3 15.29 -16.44 -30.20
CA VAL A 3 15.51 -15.57 -29.04
C VAL A 3 14.37 -14.55 -29.08
N ARG A 4 13.30 -14.86 -28.36
CA ARG A 4 12.18 -13.93 -28.17
C ARG A 4 12.76 -12.65 -27.55
N GLN A 5 12.89 -11.63 -28.35
CA GLN A 5 13.31 -10.31 -27.85
C GLN A 5 12.25 -9.84 -26.87
N ALA A 6 12.62 -9.78 -25.59
CA ALA A 6 11.77 -9.19 -24.56
C ALA A 6 11.50 -7.73 -24.94
N ALA A 7 10.27 -7.42 -25.27
CA ALA A 7 9.83 -6.08 -25.61
C ALA A 7 9.42 -5.35 -24.32
N VAL A 8 9.54 -4.03 -24.32
CA VAL A 8 8.95 -3.23 -23.24
C VAL A 8 7.45 -3.19 -23.46
N THR A 9 6.70 -3.78 -22.54
CA THR A 9 5.24 -3.84 -22.62
C THR A 9 4.60 -2.83 -21.66
N TRP A 10 3.29 -2.66 -21.73
CA TRP A 10 2.56 -1.82 -20.79
C TRP A 10 2.71 -2.30 -19.34
N PHE A 11 2.97 -3.59 -19.10
CA PHE A 11 3.29 -4.15 -17.79
C PHE A 11 4.53 -3.50 -17.20
N ASP A 12 5.61 -3.39 -17.99
CA ASP A 12 6.84 -2.74 -17.55
C ASP A 12 6.60 -1.27 -17.18
N TYR A 13 5.82 -0.57 -17.99
CA TYR A 13 5.43 0.82 -17.69
C TYR A 13 4.59 0.92 -16.42
N ALA A 14 3.66 -0.01 -16.19
CA ALA A 14 2.85 -0.04 -14.97
C ALA A 14 3.72 -0.28 -13.72
N VAL A 15 4.66 -1.23 -13.79
CA VAL A 15 5.63 -1.50 -12.71
C VAL A 15 6.48 -0.27 -12.44
N LEU A 16 7.05 0.34 -13.47
CA LEU A 16 7.87 1.56 -13.32
C LEU A 16 7.05 2.74 -12.78
N ALA A 17 5.79 2.88 -13.20
CA ALA A 17 4.90 3.92 -12.70
C ALA A 17 4.62 3.73 -11.20
N VAL A 18 4.31 2.51 -10.75
CA VAL A 18 4.07 2.20 -9.34
C VAL A 18 5.32 2.49 -8.50
N LEU A 19 6.50 2.02 -8.95
CA LEU A 19 7.76 2.27 -8.26
C LEU A 19 8.12 3.76 -8.24
N GLY A 20 8.00 4.43 -9.38
CA GLY A 20 8.31 5.86 -9.53
C GLY A 20 7.39 6.74 -8.69
N LEU A 21 6.08 6.52 -8.73
CA LEU A 21 5.13 7.26 -7.91
C LEU A 21 5.35 7.01 -6.43
N SER A 22 5.63 5.75 -6.04
CA SER A 22 5.90 5.41 -4.65
C SER A 22 7.18 6.05 -4.14
N LEU A 23 8.25 6.06 -4.96
CA LEU A 23 9.51 6.77 -4.68
C LEU A 23 9.29 8.27 -4.52
N LEU A 24 8.62 8.92 -5.49
CA LEU A 24 8.35 10.36 -5.48
C LEU A 24 7.54 10.77 -4.24
N LEU A 25 6.51 10.01 -3.88
CA LEU A 25 5.72 10.24 -2.68
C LEU A 25 6.58 10.10 -1.41
N GLY A 26 7.48 9.11 -1.38
CA GLY A 26 8.41 8.91 -0.26
C GLY A 26 9.37 10.08 -0.09
N VAL A 27 9.98 10.56 -1.18
CA VAL A 27 10.86 11.74 -1.17
C VAL A 27 10.11 13.00 -0.76
N TRP A 28 8.90 13.18 -1.27
CA TRP A 28 8.12 14.38 -0.99
C TRP A 28 7.64 14.45 0.45
N ARG A 29 7.15 13.33 0.99
CA ARG A 29 6.57 13.25 2.33
C ARG A 29 7.59 13.04 3.43
N GLY A 30 8.68 12.33 3.15
CA GLY A 30 9.66 11.88 4.13
C GLY A 30 9.23 10.63 4.90
N LEU A 31 10.19 9.92 5.50
CA LEU A 31 9.97 8.68 6.25
C LEU A 31 9.05 8.90 7.46
N ALA A 32 9.31 9.94 8.26
CA ALA A 32 8.53 10.22 9.46
C ALA A 32 7.04 10.40 9.14
N SER A 33 6.73 11.10 8.03
CA SER A 33 5.35 11.28 7.57
C SER A 33 4.69 9.98 7.11
N GLU A 34 5.43 9.10 6.44
CA GLU A 34 4.91 7.80 5.97
C GLU A 34 4.64 6.85 7.15
N VAL A 35 5.57 6.78 8.12
CA VAL A 35 5.41 5.97 9.33
C VAL A 35 4.22 6.46 10.15
N LEU A 36 4.10 7.79 10.37
CA LEU A 36 2.95 8.36 11.06
C LEU A 36 1.63 8.09 10.35
N ALA A 37 1.62 8.13 9.01
CA ALA A 37 0.41 7.83 8.25
C ALA A 37 -0.03 6.37 8.43
N LEU A 38 0.91 5.41 8.39
CA LEU A 38 0.61 4.00 8.66
C LEU A 38 0.10 3.79 10.10
N ALA A 39 0.80 4.37 11.08
CA ALA A 39 0.38 4.31 12.47
C ALA A 39 -1.03 4.91 12.66
N ALA A 40 -1.32 6.04 12.01
CA ALA A 40 -2.63 6.69 12.07
C ALA A 40 -3.76 5.79 11.54
N TRP A 41 -3.56 5.05 10.46
CA TRP A 41 -4.54 4.10 9.96
C TRP A 41 -4.79 2.95 10.94
N ILE A 42 -3.74 2.41 11.54
CA ILE A 42 -3.87 1.36 12.57
C ILE A 42 -4.64 1.89 13.78
N VAL A 43 -4.26 3.08 14.28
CA VAL A 43 -4.93 3.71 15.42
C VAL A 43 -6.38 4.04 15.09
N ALA A 44 -6.67 4.57 13.89
CA ALA A 44 -8.02 4.88 13.44
C ALA A 44 -8.92 3.62 13.41
N PHE A 45 -8.37 2.51 12.89
CA PHE A 45 -9.08 1.24 12.86
C PHE A 45 -9.35 0.69 14.28
N LEU A 46 -8.34 0.68 15.14
CA LEU A 46 -8.48 0.21 16.52
C LEU A 46 -9.42 1.08 17.34
N ALA A 47 -9.27 2.41 17.25
CA ALA A 47 -10.15 3.35 17.91
C ALA A 47 -11.60 3.22 17.40
N GLY A 48 -11.80 3.11 16.09
CA GLY A 48 -13.10 2.86 15.50
C GLY A 48 -13.73 1.58 16.00
N LYS A 49 -12.96 0.48 16.01
CA LYS A 49 -13.45 -0.81 16.54
C LYS A 49 -13.84 -0.75 18.03
N MET A 50 -13.08 -0.03 18.83
CA MET A 50 -13.30 0.05 20.28
C MET A 50 -14.42 1.02 20.66
N LEU A 51 -14.48 2.19 20.01
CA LEU A 51 -15.35 3.29 20.40
C LEU A 51 -16.66 3.35 19.59
N ALA A 52 -16.70 2.78 18.37
CA ALA A 52 -17.91 2.84 17.56
C ALA A 52 -19.14 2.21 18.21
N PRO A 53 -19.05 1.08 18.95
CA PRO A 53 -20.21 0.54 19.65
C PRO A 53 -20.81 1.51 20.66
N GLU A 54 -19.97 2.27 21.38
CA GLU A 54 -20.41 3.25 22.39
C GLU A 54 -20.99 4.50 21.74
N MET A 55 -20.46 4.92 20.57
CA MET A 55 -20.93 6.09 19.86
C MET A 55 -22.11 5.84 18.92
N ALA A 56 -22.32 4.62 18.46
CA ALA A 56 -23.40 4.28 17.54
C ALA A 56 -24.81 4.67 18.02
N PRO A 57 -25.16 4.56 19.32
CA PRO A 57 -26.46 5.01 19.82
C PRO A 57 -26.74 6.50 19.58
N LEU A 58 -25.71 7.37 19.55
CA LEU A 58 -25.85 8.80 19.32
C LEU A 58 -26.46 9.13 17.95
N PHE A 59 -26.31 8.22 16.98
CA PHE A 59 -26.86 8.34 15.64
C PHE A 59 -28.28 7.77 15.50
N GLY A 60 -28.88 7.31 16.63
CA GLY A 60 -30.16 6.62 16.64
C GLY A 60 -31.34 7.43 16.14
N GLU A 61 -31.32 8.76 16.31
CA GLU A 61 -32.38 9.65 15.85
C GLU A 61 -32.39 9.84 14.33
N TRP A 62 -31.24 9.73 13.68
CA TRP A 62 -31.09 10.00 12.24
C TRP A 62 -30.97 8.75 11.40
N ILE A 63 -30.44 7.68 11.98
CA ILE A 63 -30.16 6.42 11.27
C ILE A 63 -30.91 5.29 11.97
N ARG A 64 -31.85 4.66 11.28
CA ARG A 64 -32.66 3.55 11.86
C ARG A 64 -31.92 2.24 11.88
N GLU A 65 -31.10 1.97 10.87
CA GLU A 65 -30.37 0.72 10.68
C GLU A 65 -29.16 0.62 11.64
N PRO A 66 -29.08 -0.39 12.53
CA PRO A 66 -27.97 -0.53 13.49
C PRO A 66 -26.59 -0.64 12.84
N ALA A 67 -26.49 -1.34 11.71
CA ALA A 67 -25.22 -1.48 10.99
C ALA A 67 -24.72 -0.13 10.45
N LEU A 68 -25.63 0.72 9.96
CA LEU A 68 -25.30 2.05 9.47
C LEU A 68 -24.91 3.00 10.60
N ARG A 69 -25.52 2.88 11.79
CA ARG A 69 -25.10 3.64 12.99
C ARG A 69 -23.65 3.32 13.36
N TYR A 70 -23.34 2.02 13.41
CA TYR A 70 -21.97 1.58 13.68
C TYR A 70 -20.99 2.09 12.64
N ALA A 71 -21.32 1.97 11.35
CA ALA A 71 -20.48 2.45 10.26
C ALA A 71 -20.28 3.99 10.32
N ALA A 72 -21.31 4.75 10.64
CA ALA A 72 -21.24 6.20 10.81
C ALA A 72 -20.33 6.58 11.99
N ALA A 73 -20.53 5.94 13.15
CA ALA A 73 -19.71 6.15 14.34
C ALA A 73 -18.23 5.79 14.05
N PHE A 74 -17.99 4.64 13.44
CA PHE A 74 -16.64 4.23 13.01
C PHE A 74 -16.01 5.27 12.07
N GLY A 75 -16.76 5.71 11.07
CA GLY A 75 -16.29 6.72 10.11
C GLY A 75 -15.91 8.06 10.77
N VAL A 76 -16.75 8.54 11.69
CA VAL A 76 -16.47 9.78 12.44
C VAL A 76 -15.20 9.63 13.27
N ILE A 77 -15.07 8.54 14.02
CA ILE A 77 -13.86 8.28 14.83
C ILE A 77 -12.63 8.20 13.94
N ALA A 78 -12.70 7.46 12.83
CA ALA A 78 -11.59 7.34 11.90
C ALA A 78 -11.17 8.69 11.33
N VAL A 79 -12.12 9.52 10.91
CA VAL A 79 -11.84 10.88 10.40
C VAL A 79 -11.18 11.75 11.46
N LEU A 80 -11.67 11.72 12.71
CA LEU A 80 -11.09 12.49 13.81
C LEU A 80 -9.64 12.06 14.09
N VAL A 81 -9.37 10.75 14.19
CA VAL A 81 -8.01 10.24 14.41
C VAL A 81 -7.09 10.62 13.25
N LEU A 82 -7.54 10.48 12.01
CA LEU A 82 -6.75 10.83 10.84
C LEU A 82 -6.49 12.35 10.76
N ALA A 83 -7.46 13.18 11.16
CA ALA A 83 -7.28 14.62 11.22
C ALA A 83 -6.23 15.03 12.27
N VAL A 84 -6.29 14.45 13.48
CA VAL A 84 -5.27 14.68 14.52
C VAL A 84 -3.90 14.22 14.05
N ALA A 85 -3.82 13.04 13.43
CA ALA A 85 -2.58 12.51 12.89
C ALA A 85 -2.02 13.38 11.75
N ALA A 86 -2.90 13.98 10.92
CA ALA A 86 -2.47 14.91 9.87
C ALA A 86 -1.82 16.17 10.46
N ILE A 87 -2.37 16.72 11.54
CA ILE A 87 -1.79 17.86 12.27
C ILE A 87 -0.45 17.47 12.87
N ALA A 88 -0.39 16.33 13.57
CA ALA A 88 0.86 15.82 14.17
C ALA A 88 1.97 15.63 13.11
N ARG A 89 1.61 15.09 11.93
CA ARG A 89 2.52 14.93 10.79
C ARG A 89 3.05 16.27 10.28
N LEU A 90 2.19 17.29 10.16
CA LEU A 90 2.60 18.63 9.73
C LEU A 90 3.59 19.25 10.73
N LEU A 91 3.31 19.13 12.03
CA LEU A 91 4.17 19.65 13.08
C LEU A 91 5.53 18.93 13.07
N LEU A 92 5.54 17.60 13.01
CA LEU A 92 6.77 16.81 12.95
C LEU A 92 7.61 17.15 11.71
N SER A 93 6.99 17.28 10.55
CA SER A 93 7.68 17.66 9.32
C SER A 93 8.32 19.05 9.41
N LYS A 94 7.66 20.02 10.06
CA LYS A 94 8.23 21.35 10.33
C LYS A 94 9.39 21.27 11.32
N LEU A 95 9.26 20.48 12.37
CA LEU A 95 10.31 20.28 13.37
C LEU A 95 11.56 19.66 12.75
N LEU A 96 11.42 18.59 11.98
CA LEU A 96 12.54 17.92 11.30
C LEU A 96 13.30 18.89 10.37
N ARG A 97 12.57 19.77 9.69
CA ARG A 97 13.19 20.80 8.86
C ARG A 97 13.92 21.86 9.69
N ALA A 98 13.34 22.27 10.81
CA ALA A 98 13.94 23.28 11.70
C ALA A 98 15.26 22.81 12.32
N VAL A 99 15.39 21.51 12.61
CA VAL A 99 16.64 20.92 13.15
C VAL A 99 17.60 20.42 12.06
N GLY A 100 17.31 20.71 10.77
CA GLY A 100 18.20 20.33 9.66
C GLY A 100 18.11 18.87 9.22
N LEU A 101 17.21 18.06 9.77
CA LEU A 101 17.03 16.64 9.41
C LEU A 101 16.14 16.41 8.19
N GLY A 102 15.62 17.46 7.57
CA GLY A 102 14.75 17.36 6.40
C GLY A 102 15.32 16.56 5.23
N PRO A 103 16.57 16.76 4.79
CA PRO A 103 17.18 15.98 3.72
C PRO A 103 17.31 14.50 4.06
N LEU A 104 17.69 14.16 5.29
CA LEU A 104 17.79 12.78 5.77
C LEU A 104 16.43 12.10 5.79
N ASP A 105 15.39 12.77 6.30
CA ASP A 105 14.01 12.25 6.32
C ASP A 105 13.50 11.95 4.90
N ARG A 106 13.81 12.81 3.93
CA ARG A 106 13.45 12.60 2.52
C ARG A 106 14.22 11.44 1.89
N PHE A 107 15.50 11.31 2.18
CA PHE A 107 16.31 10.19 1.69
C PHE A 107 15.79 8.85 2.22
N LEU A 108 15.52 8.78 3.52
CA LEU A 108 14.91 7.61 4.14
C LEU A 108 13.49 7.36 3.63
N GLY A 109 12.74 8.44 3.35
CA GLY A 109 11.42 8.37 2.71
C GLY A 109 11.49 7.79 1.30
N ALA A 110 12.55 8.12 0.52
CA ALA A 110 12.80 7.52 -0.79
C ALA A 110 13.01 6.01 -0.68
N ALA A 111 13.88 5.56 0.24
CA ALA A 111 14.15 4.15 0.48
C ALA A 111 12.85 3.40 0.89
N PHE A 112 12.08 3.98 1.81
CA PHE A 112 10.78 3.45 2.21
C PHE A 112 9.79 3.42 1.04
N GLY A 113 9.77 4.46 0.21
CA GLY A 113 8.94 4.54 -0.99
C GLY A 113 9.24 3.42 -1.99
N VAL A 114 10.53 3.11 -2.22
CA VAL A 114 10.94 1.99 -3.07
C VAL A 114 10.50 0.65 -2.46
N ALA A 115 10.71 0.44 -1.17
CA ALA A 115 10.30 -0.78 -0.48
C ALA A 115 8.78 -0.98 -0.57
N ARG A 116 7.98 0.07 -0.31
CA ARG A 116 6.53 0.06 -0.45
C ARG A 116 6.10 -0.21 -1.89
N GLY A 117 6.71 0.46 -2.86
CA GLY A 117 6.44 0.25 -4.28
C GLY A 117 6.74 -1.19 -4.71
N GLY A 118 7.86 -1.73 -4.25
CA GLY A 118 8.22 -3.13 -4.46
C GLY A 118 7.22 -4.12 -3.87
N LEU A 119 6.74 -3.85 -2.64
CA LEU A 119 5.67 -4.66 -2.02
C LEU A 119 4.37 -4.61 -2.82
N ILE A 120 3.96 -3.42 -3.29
CA ILE A 120 2.74 -3.26 -4.10
C ILE A 120 2.89 -4.05 -5.42
N VAL A 121 4.01 -3.88 -6.11
CA VAL A 121 4.30 -4.63 -7.36
C VAL A 121 4.28 -6.13 -7.09
N MET A 122 4.93 -6.59 -6.01
CA MET A 122 4.95 -7.99 -5.63
C MET A 122 3.54 -8.55 -5.38
N LEU A 123 2.70 -7.80 -4.66
CA LEU A 123 1.31 -8.19 -4.43
C LEU A 123 0.51 -8.26 -5.74
N LEU A 124 0.70 -7.30 -6.65
CA LEU A 124 0.04 -7.31 -7.96
C LEU A 124 0.48 -8.50 -8.81
N VAL A 125 1.79 -8.83 -8.79
CA VAL A 125 2.33 -10.00 -9.49
C VAL A 125 1.80 -11.31 -8.89
N LEU A 126 1.73 -11.42 -7.56
CA LEU A 126 1.15 -12.59 -6.88
C LEU A 126 -0.34 -12.77 -7.24
N ILE A 127 -1.12 -11.70 -7.21
CA ILE A 127 -2.53 -11.72 -7.61
C ILE A 127 -2.67 -12.08 -9.09
N GLY A 128 -1.84 -11.47 -9.95
CA GLY A 128 -1.79 -11.79 -11.37
C GLY A 128 -1.48 -13.27 -11.62
N GLY A 129 -0.53 -13.84 -10.87
CA GLY A 129 -0.17 -15.26 -10.95
C GLY A 129 -1.28 -16.25 -10.53
N MET A 130 -2.33 -15.75 -9.85
CA MET A 130 -3.53 -16.54 -9.53
C MET A 130 -4.59 -16.48 -10.64
N THR A 131 -4.36 -15.72 -11.69
CA THR A 131 -5.25 -15.54 -12.82
C THR A 131 -4.64 -16.10 -14.11
N THR A 132 -5.32 -15.93 -15.23
CA THR A 132 -4.81 -16.30 -16.56
C THR A 132 -3.89 -15.22 -17.18
N GLN A 133 -3.73 -14.07 -16.53
CA GLN A 133 -2.96 -12.94 -17.05
C GLN A 133 -1.49 -13.26 -17.41
N PRO A 134 -0.76 -14.12 -16.66
CA PRO A 134 0.61 -14.50 -17.04
C PRO A 134 0.71 -15.24 -18.37
N GLN A 135 -0.40 -15.72 -18.94
CA GLN A 135 -0.44 -16.39 -20.25
C GLN A 135 -0.58 -15.40 -21.41
N GLU A 136 -0.99 -14.17 -21.14
CA GLU A 136 -1.15 -13.11 -22.13
C GLU A 136 0.20 -12.60 -22.66
N ALA A 137 0.22 -12.20 -23.93
CA ALA A 137 1.44 -11.76 -24.61
C ALA A 137 2.12 -10.57 -23.89
N TRP A 138 1.32 -9.58 -23.45
CA TRP A 138 1.82 -8.39 -22.76
C TRP A 138 2.55 -8.68 -21.45
N TRP A 139 2.21 -9.79 -20.76
CA TRP A 139 2.92 -10.25 -19.55
C TRP A 139 4.14 -11.07 -19.93
N ARG A 140 3.96 -12.06 -20.84
CA ARG A 140 5.02 -13.01 -21.22
C ARG A 140 6.21 -12.37 -21.92
N GLU A 141 5.99 -11.26 -22.64
CA GLU A 141 7.01 -10.53 -23.39
C GLU A 141 7.64 -9.40 -22.55
N ALA A 142 7.06 -9.06 -21.38
CA ALA A 142 7.56 -8.01 -20.51
C ALA A 142 8.97 -8.34 -19.98
N LYS A 143 9.83 -7.32 -19.94
CA LYS A 143 11.22 -7.45 -19.44
C LYS A 143 11.29 -7.65 -17.94
N LEU A 144 10.37 -7.04 -17.19
CA LEU A 144 10.32 -7.10 -15.74
C LEU A 144 9.52 -8.30 -15.21
N ALA A 145 8.75 -9.02 -16.05
CA ALA A 145 7.99 -10.18 -15.61
C ALA A 145 8.88 -11.31 -15.08
N PRO A 146 9.94 -11.80 -15.76
CA PRO A 146 10.74 -12.91 -15.29
C PRO A 146 11.36 -12.70 -13.90
N PRO A 147 12.04 -11.57 -13.59
CA PRO A 147 12.58 -11.35 -12.26
C PRO A 147 11.49 -11.23 -11.19
N LEU A 148 10.34 -10.61 -11.50
CA LEU A 148 9.23 -10.49 -10.58
C LEU A 148 8.53 -11.82 -10.32
N GLU A 149 8.34 -12.66 -11.34
CA GLU A 149 7.83 -14.02 -11.19
C GLU A 149 8.77 -14.88 -10.32
N THR A 150 10.08 -14.78 -10.55
CA THR A 150 11.07 -15.48 -9.73
C THR A 150 11.00 -15.07 -8.27
N ALA A 151 10.91 -13.77 -7.99
CA ALA A 151 10.74 -13.25 -6.64
C ALA A 151 9.40 -13.70 -6.01
N ALA A 152 8.31 -13.70 -6.79
CA ALA A 152 7.01 -14.19 -6.35
C ALA A 152 7.03 -15.71 -6.05
N LEU A 153 7.71 -16.50 -6.86
CA LEU A 153 7.89 -17.93 -6.61
C LEU A 153 8.73 -18.19 -5.34
N ALA A 154 9.76 -17.39 -5.11
CA ALA A 154 10.59 -17.46 -3.90
C ALA A 154 9.80 -17.11 -2.63
N SER A 155 8.74 -16.32 -2.74
CA SER A 155 7.87 -15.97 -1.61
C SER A 155 6.84 -17.04 -1.25
N LYS A 156 6.62 -18.07 -2.09
CA LYS A 156 5.64 -19.15 -1.87
C LYS A 156 5.73 -19.84 -0.50
N PRO A 157 6.92 -20.13 0.07
CA PRO A 157 7.01 -20.76 1.39
C PRO A 157 6.41 -19.93 2.53
N TRP A 158 6.29 -18.62 2.32
CA TRP A 158 5.75 -17.66 3.30
C TRP A 158 4.23 -17.42 3.15
N LEU A 159 3.63 -17.97 2.10
CA LEU A 159 2.22 -17.82 1.78
C LEU A 159 1.39 -18.98 2.33
N PRO A 160 0.10 -18.76 2.67
CA PRO A 160 -0.82 -19.86 2.98
C PRO A 160 -0.85 -20.88 1.85
N PRO A 161 -0.90 -22.19 2.15
CA PRO A 161 -0.86 -23.25 1.14
C PRO A 161 -1.91 -23.11 0.04
N GLU A 162 -3.09 -22.60 0.40
CA GLU A 162 -4.19 -22.36 -0.53
C GLU A 162 -3.87 -21.30 -1.60
N VAL A 163 -3.13 -20.26 -1.22
CA VAL A 163 -2.68 -19.20 -2.12
C VAL A 163 -1.52 -19.69 -2.96
N ALA A 164 -0.52 -20.34 -2.34
CA ALA A 164 0.68 -20.83 -3.00
C ALA A 164 0.36 -21.82 -4.14
N LYS A 165 -0.68 -22.67 -3.97
CA LYS A 165 -1.13 -23.65 -4.99
C LYS A 165 -1.76 -22.98 -6.21
N ARG A 166 -2.37 -21.81 -6.05
CA ARG A 166 -3.05 -21.09 -7.14
C ARG A 166 -2.11 -20.26 -8.01
N ILE A 167 -0.91 -19.95 -7.51
CA ILE A 167 0.06 -19.14 -8.24
C ILE A 167 0.72 -19.99 -9.32
N ARG A 168 0.48 -19.64 -10.58
CA ARG A 168 1.04 -20.31 -11.76
C ARG A 168 1.57 -19.25 -12.73
N TYR A 169 2.87 -19.29 -12.99
CA TYR A 169 3.52 -18.52 -14.05
C TYR A 169 4.04 -19.53 -15.05
N ARG A 170 3.64 -19.45 -16.33
CA ARG A 170 4.07 -20.33 -17.43
C ARG A 170 3.74 -21.81 -17.25
#